data_f4f1ada2b401f73346de62a2c82fc8f2
#
_entry.id   f4f1ada2b401f73346de62a2c82fc8f2
#
_cell.length_a   1.000
_cell.length_b   1.000
_cell.length_c   1.000
_cell.angle_alpha   90.00
_cell.angle_beta   90.00
_cell.angle_gamma   90.00
#
_symmetry.space_group_name_H-M   'P 1'
#
loop_
_entity.id
_entity.type
_entity.pdbx_description
1 polymer ?
#
loop_
_entity_poly.entity_id
_entity_poly.type
_entity_poly.pdbx_seq_one_letter_code
_entity_poly.pdbx_strand_id
1 'polypeptide(L)'
;MAIKKYLDVQPTRRNVLTGLAATGAATALPGFTTYVQAQSAAPIRIGFQVHRTGIGAAYGRWYDRTTTAAAKVINDAGGINGRPVEIIAEDDGTDPKRGAEVIEKFATHHKADIAFGTLFSHVVIGSAPRAGELKMPYFVVS
;
A
#
# COMPACT_ATOMS: atom_id res chain seq x y z
N MET A 1 3.63 -14.07 18.16
CA MET A 1 2.64 -15.17 17.99
C MET A 1 1.28 -14.69 17.45
N ALA A 2 0.99 -13.40 17.37
CA ALA A 2 -0.30 -12.86 16.92
C ALA A 2 -0.46 -12.69 15.40
N ILE A 3 0.61 -12.57 14.64
CA ILE A 3 0.57 -12.30 13.17
C ILE A 3 0.06 -13.53 12.38
N LYS A 4 0.31 -14.74 12.87
CA LYS A 4 -0.12 -15.98 12.20
C LYS A 4 -1.66 -16.11 12.10
N LYS A 5 -2.41 -15.47 13.00
CA LYS A 5 -3.87 -15.55 13.04
C LYS A 5 -4.56 -14.72 11.94
N TYR A 6 -3.88 -13.71 11.39
CA TYR A 6 -4.42 -12.86 10.33
C TYR A 6 -4.11 -13.36 8.92
N LEU A 7 -3.12 -14.26 8.78
CA LEU A 7 -2.71 -14.81 7.49
C LEU A 7 -3.39 -16.14 7.14
N ASP A 8 -4.15 -16.72 8.07
CA ASP A 8 -4.75 -18.06 7.92
C ASP A 8 -6.22 -18.04 7.48
N VAL A 9 -6.64 -16.95 6.82
CA VAL A 9 -7.95 -16.91 6.15
C VAL A 9 -7.79 -17.58 4.78
N GLN A 10 -7.72 -18.90 4.79
CA GLN A 10 -7.84 -19.68 3.57
C GLN A 10 -9.28 -19.53 3.04
N PRO A 11 -9.48 -19.12 1.79
CA PRO A 11 -10.82 -19.11 1.20
C PRO A 11 -11.34 -20.53 1.17
N THR A 12 -12.35 -20.83 1.98
CA THR A 12 -12.98 -22.14 1.95
C THR A 12 -13.66 -22.32 0.60
N ARG A 13 -13.69 -23.57 0.09
CA ARG A 13 -14.34 -23.93 -1.18
C ARG A 13 -15.79 -23.41 -1.28
N ARG A 14 -16.44 -23.16 -0.15
CA ARG A 14 -17.78 -22.60 -0.05
C ARG A 14 -17.86 -21.14 -0.47
N ASN A 15 -16.81 -20.33 -0.21
CA ASN A 15 -16.77 -18.92 -0.57
C ASN A 15 -16.45 -18.70 -2.07
N VAL A 16 -15.86 -19.68 -2.73
CA VAL A 16 -15.62 -19.64 -4.18
C VAL A 16 -16.89 -19.91 -4.96
N LEU A 17 -17.80 -20.74 -4.40
CA LEU A 17 -19.04 -21.13 -5.07
C LEU A 17 -20.17 -20.10 -4.94
N THR A 18 -20.16 -19.25 -3.90
CA THR A 18 -21.18 -18.18 -3.72
C THR A 18 -20.95 -16.97 -4.61
N GLY A 19 -19.75 -16.78 -5.17
CA GLY A 19 -19.46 -15.74 -6.16
C GLY A 19 -19.92 -16.04 -7.58
N LEU A 20 -20.32 -17.26 -7.87
CA LEU A 20 -20.69 -17.73 -9.22
C LEU A 20 -22.21 -17.78 -9.49
N ALA A 21 -23.05 -17.39 -8.53
CA ALA A 21 -24.50 -17.54 -8.61
C ALA A 21 -25.26 -16.32 -9.12
N ALA A 22 -24.61 -15.29 -9.64
CA ALA A 22 -25.27 -14.07 -10.10
C ALA A 22 -24.82 -13.64 -11.51
N THR A 23 -24.95 -14.54 -12.50
CA THR A 23 -25.05 -14.09 -13.90
C THR A 23 -25.81 -15.11 -14.71
N GLY A 24 -26.80 -14.58 -15.40
CA GLY A 24 -27.83 -15.27 -16.14
C GLY A 24 -27.36 -16.31 -17.16
N ALA A 25 -28.28 -17.17 -17.50
CA ALA A 25 -28.19 -18.21 -18.53
C ALA A 25 -27.53 -17.72 -19.82
N ALA A 26 -26.24 -18.01 -19.98
CA ALA A 26 -25.61 -17.99 -21.28
C ALA A 26 -25.65 -19.40 -21.83
N THR A 27 -26.41 -19.58 -22.92
CA THR A 27 -26.47 -20.80 -23.71
C THR A 27 -25.05 -21.26 -24.09
N ALA A 28 -24.69 -22.44 -23.63
CA ALA A 28 -23.40 -23.06 -23.89
C ALA A 28 -23.28 -23.37 -25.39
N LEU A 29 -22.55 -22.52 -26.12
CA LEU A 29 -21.96 -22.88 -27.40
C LEU A 29 -20.63 -23.59 -27.12
N PRO A 30 -20.41 -24.81 -27.65
CA PRO A 30 -19.13 -25.51 -27.44
C PRO A 30 -18.04 -24.77 -28.24
N GLY A 31 -17.04 -24.24 -27.51
CA GLY A 31 -15.85 -23.67 -28.12
C GLY A 31 -15.39 -22.29 -27.61
N PHE A 32 -16.18 -21.59 -26.82
CA PHE A 32 -15.74 -20.32 -26.21
C PHE A 32 -15.50 -20.48 -24.71
N THR A 33 -14.29 -20.87 -24.33
CA THR A 33 -13.76 -20.58 -23.00
C THR A 33 -13.54 -19.08 -22.91
N THR A 34 -14.53 -18.32 -22.45
CA THR A 34 -14.33 -16.96 -21.98
C THR A 34 -13.41 -17.02 -20.78
N TYR A 35 -12.13 -16.78 -20.98
CA TYR A 35 -11.24 -16.41 -19.89
C TYR A 35 -11.78 -15.09 -19.33
N VAL A 36 -12.53 -15.17 -18.23
CA VAL A 36 -12.78 -13.99 -17.41
C VAL A 36 -11.40 -13.62 -16.85
N GLN A 37 -10.71 -12.75 -17.57
CA GLN A 37 -9.52 -12.11 -17.08
C GLN A 37 -9.98 -11.32 -15.87
N ALA A 38 -9.67 -11.84 -14.67
CA ALA A 38 -9.89 -11.09 -13.44
C ALA A 38 -9.15 -9.76 -13.62
N GLN A 39 -9.92 -8.71 -13.88
CA GLN A 39 -9.39 -7.36 -14.01
C GLN A 39 -8.74 -7.08 -12.67
N SER A 40 -7.41 -7.06 -12.61
CA SER A 40 -6.69 -6.81 -11.37
C SER A 40 -7.19 -5.47 -10.84
N ALA A 41 -7.81 -5.49 -9.66
CA ALA A 41 -8.30 -4.27 -9.05
C ALA A 41 -7.13 -3.28 -8.92
N ALA A 42 -7.39 -1.98 -9.15
CA ALA A 42 -6.37 -0.96 -9.08
C ALA A 42 -5.56 -1.08 -7.77
N PRO A 43 -4.24 -0.94 -7.79
CA PRO A 43 -3.40 -1.10 -6.61
C PRO A 43 -3.78 -0.10 -5.52
N ILE A 44 -3.52 -0.48 -4.28
CA ILE A 44 -3.53 0.45 -3.15
C ILE A 44 -2.17 1.12 -3.12
N ARG A 45 -2.13 2.41 -3.40
CA ARG A 45 -0.89 3.20 -3.44
C ARG A 45 -0.59 3.76 -2.07
N ILE A 46 0.56 3.38 -1.53
CA ILE A 46 1.01 3.80 -0.21
C ILE A 46 2.27 4.64 -0.37
N GLY A 47 2.19 5.93 -0.05
CA GLY A 47 3.34 6.81 0.03
C GLY A 47 4.19 6.45 1.25
N PHE A 48 5.45 6.15 1.05
CA PHE A 48 6.40 5.85 2.10
C PHE A 48 7.44 6.96 2.22
N GLN A 49 7.29 7.78 3.25
CA GLN A 49 8.25 8.81 3.60
C GLN A 49 9.43 8.20 4.34
N VAL A 50 10.60 8.19 3.74
CA VAL A 50 11.78 7.53 4.27
C VAL A 50 13.00 8.45 4.23
N HIS A 51 13.88 8.34 5.20
CA HIS A 51 15.11 9.14 5.31
C HIS A 51 16.29 8.37 4.70
N ARG A 52 16.38 8.34 3.36
CA ARG A 52 17.50 7.70 2.65
C ARG A 52 18.79 8.49 2.72
N THR A 53 18.68 9.80 2.95
CA THR A 53 19.78 10.73 3.12
C THR A 53 19.68 11.48 4.45
N GLY A 54 20.69 12.30 4.77
CA GLY A 54 20.75 13.02 6.04
C GLY A 54 21.20 12.13 7.21
N ILE A 55 20.99 12.61 8.43
CA ILE A 55 21.43 11.93 9.67
C ILE A 55 20.72 10.59 9.91
N GLY A 56 19.54 10.42 9.32
CA GLY A 56 18.71 9.22 9.44
C GLY A 56 19.03 8.11 8.44
N ALA A 57 19.95 8.30 7.52
CA ALA A 57 20.20 7.38 6.39
C ALA A 57 20.46 5.91 6.79
N ALA A 58 21.09 5.68 7.94
CA ALA A 58 21.35 4.33 8.43
C ALA A 58 20.03 3.58 8.74
N TYR A 59 19.07 4.27 9.36
CA TYR A 59 17.74 3.72 9.66
C TYR A 59 16.91 3.57 8.37
N GLY A 60 17.00 4.54 7.46
CA GLY A 60 16.26 4.54 6.19
C GLY A 60 16.51 3.29 5.36
N ARG A 61 17.75 2.78 5.33
CA ARG A 61 18.08 1.52 4.65
C ARG A 61 17.34 0.31 5.22
N TRP A 62 17.15 0.26 6.54
CA TRP A 62 16.40 -0.81 7.18
C TRP A 62 14.91 -0.70 6.90
N TYR A 63 14.38 0.52 6.96
CA TYR A 63 12.96 0.77 6.65
C TYR A 63 12.63 0.45 5.19
N ASP A 64 13.47 0.81 4.22
CA ASP A 64 13.29 0.43 2.82
C ASP A 64 13.19 -1.10 2.65
N ARG A 65 14.10 -1.83 3.28
CA ARG A 65 14.12 -3.30 3.20
C ARG A 65 12.88 -3.93 3.83
N THR A 66 12.55 -3.50 5.03
CA THR A 66 11.40 -4.07 5.77
C THR A 66 10.08 -3.73 5.09
N THR A 67 9.91 -2.51 4.61
CA THR A 67 8.71 -2.08 3.89
C THR A 67 8.55 -2.84 2.58
N THR A 68 9.62 -3.00 1.80
CA THR A 68 9.61 -3.77 0.55
C THR A 68 9.27 -5.24 0.82
N ALA A 69 9.88 -5.84 1.85
CA ALA A 69 9.60 -7.22 2.23
C ALA A 69 8.15 -7.41 2.70
N ALA A 70 7.62 -6.47 3.49
CA ALA A 70 6.24 -6.51 3.95
C ALA A 70 5.24 -6.39 2.80
N ALA A 71 5.46 -5.47 1.87
CA ALA A 71 4.61 -5.33 0.68
C ALA A 71 4.63 -6.60 -0.18
N LYS A 72 5.81 -7.23 -0.34
CA LYS A 72 5.92 -8.50 -1.05
C LYS A 72 5.09 -9.60 -0.36
N VAL A 73 5.20 -9.76 0.95
CA VAL A 73 4.44 -10.77 1.71
C VAL A 73 2.93 -10.56 1.56
N ILE A 74 2.47 -9.31 1.61
CA ILE A 74 1.05 -8.97 1.43
C ILE A 74 0.61 -9.32 0.01
N ASN A 75 1.40 -8.98 -0.99
CA ASN A 75 1.06 -9.22 -2.40
C ASN A 75 1.10 -10.70 -2.77
N ASP A 76 2.07 -11.45 -2.25
CA ASP A 76 2.15 -12.92 -2.42
C ASP A 76 0.93 -13.63 -1.79
N ALA A 77 0.34 -13.04 -0.73
CA ALA A 77 -0.89 -13.53 -0.11
C ALA A 77 -2.18 -13.10 -0.84
N GLY A 78 -2.07 -12.43 -2.00
CA GLY A 78 -3.21 -11.99 -2.80
C GLY A 78 -3.61 -10.51 -2.58
N GLY A 79 -2.78 -9.74 -1.88
CA GLY A 79 -3.03 -8.32 -1.63
C GLY A 79 -4.08 -8.07 -0.53
N ILE A 80 -4.57 -6.86 -0.48
CA ILE A 80 -5.62 -6.45 0.47
C ILE A 80 -6.96 -6.46 -0.28
N ASN A 81 -7.85 -7.36 0.07
CA ASN A 81 -9.13 -7.56 -0.62
C ASN A 81 -8.95 -7.78 -2.14
N GLY A 82 -7.91 -8.53 -2.54
CA GLY A 82 -7.60 -8.79 -3.94
C GLY A 82 -6.92 -7.62 -4.68
N ARG A 83 -6.59 -6.54 -4.00
CA ARG A 83 -5.86 -5.39 -4.55
C ARG A 83 -4.38 -5.47 -4.15
N PRO A 84 -3.44 -5.39 -5.10
CA PRO A 84 -2.04 -5.35 -4.76
C PRO A 84 -1.68 -4.03 -4.04
N VAL A 85 -0.66 -4.10 -3.18
CA VAL A 85 -0.07 -2.93 -2.52
C VAL A 85 1.11 -2.44 -3.36
N GLU A 86 1.12 -1.15 -3.68
CA GLU A 86 2.22 -0.44 -4.35
C GLU A 86 2.84 0.55 -3.36
N ILE A 87 4.13 0.36 -3.05
CA ILE A 87 4.88 1.28 -2.19
C ILE A 87 5.60 2.31 -3.05
N ILE A 88 5.33 3.57 -2.81
CA ILE A 88 5.96 4.72 -3.45
C ILE A 88 6.84 5.41 -2.41
N ALA A 89 8.14 5.17 -2.47
CA ALA A 89 9.08 5.66 -1.46
C ALA A 89 9.78 6.93 -1.91
N GLU A 90 9.70 7.99 -1.10
CA GLU A 90 10.36 9.28 -1.31
C GLU A 90 11.26 9.62 -0.12
N ASP A 91 12.42 10.19 -0.43
CA ASP A 91 13.43 10.58 0.56
C ASP A 91 13.13 11.95 1.15
N ASP A 92 12.90 12.01 2.46
CA ASP A 92 12.72 13.27 3.20
C ASP A 92 14.04 13.95 3.59
N GLY A 93 15.19 13.28 3.40
CA GLY A 93 16.50 13.81 3.75
C GLY A 93 16.70 14.09 5.24
N THR A 94 15.80 13.62 6.11
CA THR A 94 15.74 13.98 7.53
C THR A 94 15.51 15.51 7.73
N ASP A 95 14.83 16.15 6.79
CA ASP A 95 14.55 17.59 6.79
C ASP A 95 13.04 17.87 6.83
N PRO A 96 12.54 18.74 7.73
CA PRO A 96 11.10 18.96 7.89
C PRO A 96 10.45 19.65 6.66
N LYS A 97 11.16 20.54 5.97
CA LYS A 97 10.63 21.21 4.77
C LYS A 97 10.49 20.19 3.64
N ARG A 98 11.54 19.39 3.42
CA ARG A 98 11.52 18.34 2.42
C ARG A 98 10.49 17.27 2.76
N GLY A 99 10.28 16.97 4.04
CA GLY A 99 9.20 16.09 4.50
C GLY A 99 7.83 16.58 4.07
N ALA A 100 7.53 17.86 4.20
CA ALA A 100 6.28 18.46 3.73
C ALA A 100 6.13 18.38 2.20
N GLU A 101 7.21 18.62 1.44
CA GLU A 101 7.24 18.50 -0.02
C GLU A 101 6.98 17.06 -0.47
N VAL A 102 7.49 16.06 0.26
CA VAL A 102 7.24 14.63 0.00
C VAL A 102 5.77 14.29 0.19
N ILE A 103 5.13 14.77 1.26
CA ILE A 103 3.69 14.57 1.48
C ILE A 103 2.87 15.18 0.33
N GLU A 104 3.24 16.39 -0.12
CA GLU A 104 2.59 17.02 -1.26
C GLU A 104 2.72 16.19 -2.54
N LYS A 105 3.91 15.66 -2.83
CA LYS A 105 4.13 14.77 -3.97
C LYS A 105 3.25 13.53 -3.90
N PHE A 106 3.11 12.90 -2.73
CA PHE A 106 2.25 11.74 -2.58
C PHE A 106 0.80 12.07 -2.95
N ALA A 107 0.28 13.20 -2.48
CA ALA A 107 -1.09 13.58 -2.76
C ALA A 107 -1.31 14.02 -4.22
N THR A 108 -0.44 14.86 -4.74
CA THR A 108 -0.68 15.57 -6.01
C THR A 108 -0.13 14.84 -7.23
N HIS A 109 1.07 14.29 -7.14
CA HIS A 109 1.76 13.63 -8.25
C HIS A 109 1.51 12.13 -8.28
N HIS A 110 1.78 11.45 -7.17
CA HIS A 110 1.68 9.99 -7.10
C HIS A 110 0.26 9.48 -6.89
N LYS A 111 -0.66 10.35 -6.45
CA LYS A 111 -2.05 9.98 -6.13
C LYS A 111 -2.11 8.81 -5.15
N ALA A 112 -1.27 8.86 -4.12
CA ALA A 112 -1.27 7.86 -3.07
C ALA A 112 -2.57 7.91 -2.26
N ASP A 113 -3.07 6.74 -1.87
CA ASP A 113 -4.29 6.62 -1.06
C ASP A 113 -4.02 7.00 0.40
N ILE A 114 -2.82 6.67 0.90
CA ILE A 114 -2.34 6.98 2.25
C ILE A 114 -0.84 7.25 2.22
N ALA A 115 -0.33 7.91 3.24
CA ALA A 115 1.10 8.04 3.48
C ALA A 115 1.48 7.46 4.85
N PHE A 116 2.69 6.96 4.98
CA PHE A 116 3.27 6.58 6.26
C PHE A 116 4.79 6.84 6.30
N GLY A 117 5.35 6.80 7.48
CA GLY A 117 6.78 7.04 7.74
C GLY A 117 6.88 8.22 8.69
N THR A 118 7.86 8.70 8.80
CA THR A 118 9.22 8.99 9.15
C THR A 118 9.51 8.67 10.63
N LEU A 119 10.79 8.50 10.99
CA LEU A 119 11.19 8.21 12.38
C LEU A 119 11.35 9.50 13.21
N PHE A 120 11.73 10.59 12.57
CA PHE A 120 12.19 11.79 13.26
C PHE A 120 11.05 12.78 13.51
N SER A 121 10.77 13.07 14.79
CA SER A 121 9.66 13.95 15.21
C SER A 121 9.72 15.34 14.60
N HIS A 122 10.92 15.93 14.38
CA HIS A 122 11.04 17.23 13.73
C HIS A 122 10.59 17.20 12.26
N VAL A 123 10.76 16.07 11.56
CA VAL A 123 10.24 15.89 10.20
C VAL A 123 8.72 15.72 10.24
N VAL A 124 8.20 14.99 11.24
CA VAL A 124 6.74 14.86 11.45
C VAL A 124 6.08 16.22 11.64
N ILE A 125 6.69 17.11 12.44
CA ILE A 125 6.17 18.47 12.68
C ILE A 125 6.05 19.27 11.37
N GLY A 126 6.95 19.06 10.41
CA GLY A 126 6.83 19.64 9.08
C GLY A 126 5.78 18.95 8.19
N SER A 127 5.72 17.64 8.24
CA SER A 127 4.91 16.81 7.33
C SER A 127 3.43 16.76 7.71
N ALA A 128 3.11 16.64 9.00
CA ALA A 128 1.75 16.39 9.48
C ALA A 128 0.75 17.54 9.16
N PRO A 129 1.09 18.84 9.33
CA PRO A 129 0.21 19.93 8.92
C PRO A 129 -0.10 19.85 7.42
N ARG A 130 0.90 19.56 6.58
CA ARG A 130 0.73 19.46 5.13
C ARG A 130 -0.18 18.29 4.74
N ALA A 131 -0.04 17.15 5.41
CA ALA A 131 -0.94 16.02 5.24
C ALA A 131 -2.40 16.40 5.58
N GLY A 132 -2.60 17.13 6.68
CA GLY A 132 -3.92 17.62 7.09
C GLY A 132 -4.57 18.56 6.06
N GLU A 133 -3.82 19.53 5.53
CA GLU A 133 -4.28 20.45 4.49
C GLU A 133 -4.72 19.71 3.21
N LEU A 134 -3.97 18.68 2.84
CA LEU A 134 -4.23 17.87 1.65
C LEU A 134 -5.24 16.74 1.89
N LYS A 135 -5.75 16.61 3.13
CA LYS A 135 -6.62 15.51 3.57
C LYS A 135 -6.02 14.11 3.29
N MET A 136 -4.71 14.01 3.34
CA MET A 136 -3.97 12.77 3.17
C MET A 136 -3.89 12.04 4.51
N PRO A 137 -4.45 10.83 4.64
CA PRO A 137 -4.22 10.01 5.83
C PRO A 137 -2.71 9.76 6.00
N TYR A 138 -2.16 10.11 7.15
CA TYR A 138 -0.73 10.01 7.40
C TYR A 138 -0.47 9.26 8.71
N PHE A 139 0.22 8.12 8.61
CA PHE A 139 0.61 7.28 9.74
C PHE A 139 2.06 7.53 10.12
N VAL A 140 2.25 7.98 11.33
CA VAL A 140 3.57 8.31 11.89
C VAL A 140 4.15 7.10 12.62
N VAL A 141 5.46 6.88 12.48
CA VAL A 141 6.20 5.77 13.11
C VAL A 141 7.33 6.26 14.05
N SER A 142 7.24 7.50 14.55
CA SER A 142 8.21 8.09 15.47
C SER A 142 7.83 7.85 16.95
#